data_75d26844b93ca72de312a5160f5ddcd0
#
_entry.id   75d26844b93ca72de312a5160f5ddcd0
#
_cell.length_a   1.000
_cell.length_b   1.000
_cell.length_c   1.000
_cell.angle_alpha   90.00
_cell.angle_beta   90.00
_cell.angle_gamma   90.00
#
_symmetry.space_group_name_H-M   'P 1'
#
loop_
_entity.id
_entity.type
_entity.pdbx_description
1 polymer ?
#
loop_
_entity_poly.entity_id
_entity_poly.type
_entity_poly.pdbx_seq_one_letter_code
_entity_poly.pdbx_strand_id
1 'polypeptide(L)'
;KTIKKYLDCFQDSFLIESAQRYDIKGKAYIETPKKYYFSDLGLRNARINFRQFEQTHSMENVIYNELRMRGYSVDVGVVIIAEKDQEGKVTRKQLEVDFVCNLGSSRYYIQSAYSLPDEAKRTQEIRPFRKIDDSFKKIVITKDIVQPYYDNYGILTVNIYDFLLDPQILEK
;
A
#
# COMPACT_ATOMS: atom_id res chain seq x y z
N LYS A 1 13.60 -19.90 12.57
CA LYS A 1 14.29 -20.49 11.38
C LYS A 1 13.36 -21.27 10.44
N THR A 2 12.40 -22.07 10.94
CA THR A 2 11.52 -22.94 10.12
C THR A 2 10.52 -22.15 9.27
N ILE A 3 9.81 -21.17 9.84
CA ILE A 3 8.82 -20.36 9.11
C ILE A 3 9.47 -19.64 7.93
N LYS A 4 10.65 -19.06 8.12
CA LYS A 4 11.37 -18.39 7.03
C LYS A 4 11.61 -19.32 5.84
N LYS A 5 12.03 -20.56 6.08
CA LYS A 5 12.25 -21.55 5.02
C LYS A 5 10.97 -21.85 4.21
N TYR A 6 9.81 -21.95 4.88
CA TYR A 6 8.54 -22.12 4.17
C TYR A 6 8.16 -20.91 3.33
N LEU A 7 8.36 -19.70 3.86
CA LEU A 7 8.12 -18.47 3.11
C LEU A 7 9.06 -18.37 1.90
N ASP A 8 10.34 -18.73 2.05
CA ASP A 8 11.28 -18.77 0.95
C ASP A 8 10.81 -19.76 -0.13
N CYS A 9 10.40 -20.99 0.26
CA CYS A 9 9.85 -21.98 -0.68
C CYS A 9 8.59 -21.49 -1.42
N PHE A 10 7.69 -20.78 -0.72
CA PHE A 10 6.50 -20.23 -1.36
C PHE A 10 6.85 -19.10 -2.34
N GLN A 11 7.86 -18.28 -2.04
CA GLN A 11 8.37 -17.27 -2.98
C GLN A 11 9.03 -17.94 -4.20
N ASP A 12 9.88 -18.96 -4.00
CA ASP A 12 10.54 -19.71 -5.07
C ASP A 12 9.54 -20.43 -5.98
N SER A 13 8.36 -20.79 -5.42
CA SER A 13 7.25 -21.40 -6.15
C SER A 13 6.28 -20.39 -6.76
N PHE A 14 6.58 -19.10 -6.67
CA PHE A 14 5.71 -18.00 -7.16
C PHE A 14 4.29 -17.99 -6.57
N LEU A 15 4.09 -18.57 -5.39
CA LEU A 15 2.79 -18.56 -4.70
C LEU A 15 2.56 -17.24 -3.96
N ILE A 16 3.65 -16.64 -3.47
CA ILE A 16 3.64 -15.34 -2.80
C ILE A 16 4.81 -14.50 -3.27
N GLU A 17 4.65 -13.19 -3.22
CA GLU A 17 5.73 -12.21 -3.31
C GLU A 17 5.89 -11.46 -1.99
N SER A 18 7.08 -10.94 -1.73
CA SER A 18 7.34 -10.11 -0.54
C SER A 18 7.65 -8.67 -0.93
N ALA A 19 7.02 -7.72 -0.23
CA ALA A 19 7.40 -6.32 -0.26
C ALA A 19 8.23 -5.97 0.97
N GLN A 20 9.34 -5.26 0.76
CA GLN A 20 10.19 -4.76 1.84
C GLN A 20 9.60 -3.48 2.41
N ARG A 21 9.95 -3.16 3.67
CA ARG A 21 9.61 -1.88 4.24
C ARG A 21 10.69 -0.85 3.89
N TYR A 22 10.24 0.31 3.44
CA TYR A 22 11.10 1.42 3.06
C TYR A 22 10.77 2.64 3.92
N ASP A 23 11.72 3.10 4.72
CA ASP A 23 11.61 4.37 5.43
C ASP A 23 11.73 5.52 4.43
N ILE A 24 10.58 6.18 4.17
CA ILE A 24 10.48 7.23 3.16
C ILE A 24 11.34 8.45 3.54
N LYS A 25 11.37 8.81 4.82
CA LYS A 25 12.17 9.95 5.31
C LYS A 25 13.64 9.61 5.47
N GLY A 26 13.93 8.45 6.03
CA GLY A 26 15.30 7.97 6.24
C GLY A 26 15.96 7.47 4.95
N LYS A 27 15.19 7.25 3.88
CA LYS A 27 15.65 6.73 2.59
C LYS A 27 16.41 5.41 2.73
N ALA A 28 15.93 4.53 3.61
CA ALA A 28 16.58 3.26 3.94
C ALA A 28 15.57 2.11 4.00
N TYR A 29 16.04 0.92 3.65
CA TYR A 29 15.23 -0.29 3.79
C TYR A 29 15.25 -0.79 5.25
N ILE A 30 14.09 -1.29 5.69
CA ILE A 30 13.90 -1.95 6.98
C ILE A 30 13.76 -3.45 6.69
N GLU A 31 14.67 -4.26 7.21
CA GLU A 31 14.74 -5.68 6.87
C GLU A 31 13.49 -6.48 7.29
N THR A 32 12.91 -6.15 8.44
CA THR A 32 11.78 -6.90 9.00
C THR A 32 10.81 -5.98 9.78
N PRO A 33 9.51 -6.33 9.81
CA PRO A 33 8.85 -7.42 9.09
C PRO A 33 8.59 -7.07 7.63
N LYS A 34 8.62 -8.07 6.74
CA LYS A 34 8.15 -7.94 5.35
C LYS A 34 6.63 -8.10 5.29
N LYS A 35 6.01 -7.56 4.24
CA LYS A 35 4.61 -7.84 3.89
C LYS A 35 4.58 -8.85 2.74
N TYR A 36 3.62 -9.76 2.75
CA TYR A 36 3.52 -10.82 1.75
C TYR A 36 2.18 -10.74 1.03
N TYR A 37 2.22 -10.90 -0.29
CA TYR A 37 1.06 -10.87 -1.16
C TYR A 37 0.96 -12.17 -1.94
N PHE A 38 -0.24 -12.70 -2.07
CA PHE A 38 -0.47 -13.90 -2.87
C PHE A 38 -0.48 -13.53 -4.36
N SER A 39 0.21 -14.33 -5.18
CA SER A 39 0.17 -14.18 -6.64
C SER A 39 -1.23 -14.47 -7.18
N ASP A 40 -1.97 -15.39 -6.55
CA ASP A 40 -3.35 -15.75 -6.89
C ASP A 40 -4.22 -15.83 -5.62
N LEU A 41 -5.19 -14.91 -5.53
CA LEU A 41 -6.16 -14.89 -4.43
C LEU A 41 -7.14 -16.07 -4.46
N GLY A 42 -7.39 -16.68 -5.63
CA GLY A 42 -8.21 -17.88 -5.76
C GLY A 42 -7.57 -19.04 -5.04
N LEU A 43 -6.25 -19.26 -5.24
CA LEU A 43 -5.49 -20.29 -4.51
C LEU A 43 -5.50 -20.05 -3.00
N ARG A 44 -5.27 -18.80 -2.57
CA ARG A 44 -5.38 -18.43 -1.15
C ARG A 44 -6.75 -18.81 -0.59
N ASN A 45 -7.81 -18.36 -1.25
CA ASN A 45 -9.18 -18.55 -0.78
C ASN A 45 -9.59 -20.02 -0.76
N ALA A 46 -9.21 -20.79 -1.80
CA ALA A 46 -9.44 -22.22 -1.83
C ALA A 46 -8.73 -22.94 -0.66
N ARG A 47 -7.48 -22.56 -0.35
CA ARG A 47 -6.72 -23.16 0.76
C ARG A 47 -7.38 -22.97 2.11
N ILE A 48 -8.08 -21.86 2.34
CA ILE A 48 -8.84 -21.59 3.56
C ILE A 48 -10.33 -21.93 3.44
N ASN A 49 -10.71 -22.73 2.43
CA ASN A 49 -12.08 -23.13 2.12
C ASN A 49 -13.04 -21.92 1.97
N PHE A 50 -12.58 -20.83 1.36
CA PHE A 50 -13.32 -19.57 1.17
C PHE A 50 -13.86 -18.99 2.49
N ARG A 51 -13.23 -19.31 3.62
CA ARG A 51 -13.52 -18.71 4.92
C ARG A 51 -12.71 -17.42 5.08
N GLN A 52 -13.19 -16.51 5.92
CA GLN A 52 -12.47 -15.26 6.26
C GLN A 52 -12.09 -14.43 5.01
N PHE A 53 -13.09 -14.14 4.20
CA PHE A 53 -12.90 -13.24 3.06
C PHE A 53 -12.77 -11.79 3.55
N GLU A 54 -11.55 -11.31 3.69
CA GLU A 54 -11.23 -9.95 4.10
C GLU A 54 -11.11 -9.05 2.88
N GLN A 55 -12.14 -8.29 2.60
CA GLN A 55 -12.24 -7.46 1.39
C GLN A 55 -11.12 -6.43 1.29
N THR A 56 -10.75 -5.80 2.41
CA THR A 56 -9.68 -4.80 2.47
C THR A 56 -8.34 -5.41 2.05
N HIS A 57 -7.94 -6.52 2.65
CA HIS A 57 -6.68 -7.19 2.30
C HIS A 57 -6.71 -7.77 0.88
N SER A 58 -7.88 -8.24 0.42
CA SER A 58 -8.03 -8.73 -0.96
C SER A 58 -7.84 -7.61 -1.97
N MET A 59 -8.43 -6.44 -1.73
CA MET A 59 -8.26 -5.27 -2.58
C MET A 59 -6.80 -4.81 -2.60
N GLU A 60 -6.15 -4.73 -1.46
CA GLU A 60 -4.74 -4.37 -1.36
C GLU A 60 -3.86 -5.35 -2.15
N ASN A 61 -4.13 -6.66 -2.03
CA ASN A 61 -3.39 -7.67 -2.79
C ASN A 61 -3.61 -7.55 -4.32
N VAL A 62 -4.83 -7.24 -4.76
CA VAL A 62 -5.12 -6.98 -6.19
C VAL A 62 -4.33 -5.79 -6.69
N ILE A 63 -4.30 -4.69 -5.92
CA ILE A 63 -3.52 -3.49 -6.28
C ILE A 63 -2.03 -3.82 -6.38
N TYR A 64 -1.49 -4.57 -5.41
CA TYR A 64 -0.10 -5.02 -5.45
C TYR A 64 0.21 -5.79 -6.71
N ASN A 65 -0.58 -6.82 -7.04
CA ASN A 65 -0.38 -7.66 -8.21
C ASN A 65 -0.44 -6.84 -9.51
N GLU A 66 -1.40 -5.93 -9.63
CA GLU A 66 -1.52 -5.03 -10.77
C GLU A 66 -0.29 -4.13 -10.93
N LEU A 67 0.19 -3.53 -9.85
CA LEU A 67 1.39 -2.69 -9.87
C LEU A 67 2.63 -3.49 -10.32
N ARG A 68 2.77 -4.73 -9.81
CA ARG A 68 3.85 -5.64 -10.22
C ARG A 68 3.75 -6.01 -11.70
N MET A 69 2.55 -6.31 -12.19
CA MET A 69 2.28 -6.63 -13.60
C MET A 69 2.60 -5.46 -14.53
N ARG A 70 2.37 -4.22 -14.08
CA ARG A 70 2.79 -2.99 -14.79
C ARG A 70 4.30 -2.72 -14.73
N GLY A 71 5.08 -3.56 -14.07
CA GLY A 71 6.54 -3.47 -14.00
C GLY A 71 7.08 -2.58 -12.88
N TYR A 72 6.25 -2.11 -11.95
CA TYR A 72 6.73 -1.34 -10.80
C TYR A 72 7.51 -2.23 -9.83
N SER A 73 8.60 -1.69 -9.28
CA SER A 73 9.14 -2.14 -8.01
C SER A 73 8.25 -1.59 -6.90
N VAL A 74 7.74 -2.48 -6.03
CA VAL A 74 6.75 -2.13 -5.02
C VAL A 74 7.26 -2.47 -3.63
N ASP A 75 7.35 -1.46 -2.77
CA ASP A 75 7.73 -1.56 -1.37
C ASP A 75 6.58 -1.07 -0.48
N VAL A 76 6.60 -1.42 0.80
CA VAL A 76 5.71 -0.84 1.82
C VAL A 76 6.37 0.39 2.40
N GLY A 77 5.71 1.53 2.33
CA GLY A 77 6.25 2.77 2.88
C GLY A 77 6.08 2.85 4.40
N VAL A 78 7.11 3.38 5.06
CA VAL A 78 7.07 3.71 6.49
C VAL A 78 7.43 5.18 6.67
N VAL A 79 6.59 5.90 7.42
CA VAL A 79 6.86 7.28 7.81
C VAL A 79 6.97 7.33 9.34
N ILE A 80 8.18 7.56 9.83
CA ILE A 80 8.43 7.67 11.27
C ILE A 80 8.11 9.09 11.70
N ILE A 81 7.22 9.21 12.69
CA ILE A 81 6.84 10.49 13.29
C ILE A 81 7.10 10.48 14.79
N ALA A 82 7.39 11.66 15.35
CA ALA A 82 7.43 11.88 16.78
C ALA A 82 6.10 12.47 17.23
N GLU A 83 5.43 11.82 18.15
CA GLU A 83 4.19 12.33 18.79
C GLU A 83 4.42 12.47 20.29
N LYS A 84 3.84 13.50 20.89
CA LYS A 84 3.78 13.63 22.34
C LYS A 84 2.54 12.90 22.84
N ASP A 85 2.71 12.05 23.84
CA ASP A 85 1.57 11.47 24.56
C ASP A 85 0.89 12.48 25.49
N GLN A 86 -0.14 12.05 26.18
CA GLN A 86 -0.90 12.90 27.11
C GLN A 86 -0.05 13.42 28.28
N GLU A 87 1.05 12.75 28.59
CA GLU A 87 2.01 13.11 29.64
C GLU A 87 3.17 13.99 29.13
N GLY A 88 3.15 14.36 27.82
CA GLY A 88 4.19 15.16 27.19
C GLY A 88 5.45 14.40 26.78
N LYS A 89 5.49 13.07 26.96
CA LYS A 89 6.61 12.23 26.57
C LYS A 89 6.60 12.00 25.04
N VAL A 90 7.74 12.21 24.41
CA VAL A 90 7.89 11.99 22.97
C VAL A 90 7.99 10.50 22.69
N THR A 91 7.03 9.99 21.93
CA THR A 91 7.01 8.60 21.44
C THR A 91 7.20 8.59 19.92
N ARG A 92 7.90 7.57 19.41
CA ARG A 92 8.03 7.34 17.97
C ARG A 92 6.88 6.45 17.51
N LYS A 93 6.16 6.92 16.50
CA LYS A 93 5.09 6.16 15.85
C LYS A 93 5.42 5.96 14.38
N GLN A 94 5.11 4.79 13.87
CA GLN A 94 5.22 4.49 12.45
C GLN A 94 3.84 4.60 11.80
N LEU A 95 3.76 5.36 10.72
CA LEU A 95 2.61 5.40 9.81
C LEU A 95 2.99 4.59 8.58
N GLU A 96 2.08 3.75 8.11
CA GLU A 96 2.29 2.93 6.92
C GLU A 96 1.71 3.64 5.68
N VAL A 97 2.43 3.55 4.58
CA VAL A 97 1.95 3.80 3.22
C VAL A 97 1.93 2.45 2.53
N ASP A 98 0.77 2.01 2.06
CA ASP A 98 0.61 0.65 1.55
C ASP A 98 1.62 0.33 0.45
N PHE A 99 1.82 1.27 -0.50
CA PHE A 99 2.78 1.04 -1.58
C PHE A 99 3.64 2.26 -1.88
N VAL A 100 4.93 2.03 -2.01
CA VAL A 100 5.92 2.91 -2.64
C VAL A 100 6.30 2.26 -3.96
N CYS A 101 5.87 2.85 -5.07
CA CYS A 101 6.02 2.29 -6.39
C CYS A 101 7.09 3.04 -7.17
N ASN A 102 8.06 2.33 -7.71
CA ASN A 102 9.14 2.92 -8.51
C ASN A 102 9.19 2.26 -9.89
N LEU A 103 9.26 3.08 -10.93
CA LEU A 103 9.49 2.65 -12.32
C LEU A 103 10.33 3.71 -13.05
N GLY A 104 11.57 3.38 -13.37
CA GLY A 104 12.52 4.35 -13.94
C GLY A 104 12.72 5.54 -12.98
N SER A 105 12.43 6.75 -13.46
CA SER A 105 12.50 7.99 -12.67
C SER A 105 11.20 8.32 -11.91
N SER A 106 10.13 7.57 -12.17
CA SER A 106 8.81 7.83 -11.56
C SER A 106 8.68 7.14 -10.22
N ARG A 107 8.11 7.85 -9.25
CA ARG A 107 7.73 7.32 -7.94
C ARG A 107 6.32 7.74 -7.60
N TYR A 108 5.55 6.81 -7.07
CA TYR A 108 4.19 7.03 -6.56
C TYR A 108 4.06 6.49 -5.14
N TYR A 109 3.29 7.19 -4.31
CA TYR A 109 2.84 6.72 -3.00
C TYR A 109 1.37 6.39 -3.10
N ILE A 110 1.01 5.15 -2.81
CA ILE A 110 -0.36 4.67 -3.01
C ILE A 110 -0.90 4.12 -1.69
N GLN A 111 -2.13 4.51 -1.35
CA GLN A 111 -2.90 3.99 -0.23
C GLN A 111 -4.12 3.26 -0.74
N SER A 112 -4.38 2.07 -0.22
CA SER A 112 -5.56 1.26 -0.50
C SER A 112 -6.61 1.53 0.57
N ALA A 113 -7.67 2.24 0.23
CA ALA A 113 -8.79 2.53 1.14
C ALA A 113 -10.06 1.87 0.61
N TYR A 114 -10.49 0.76 1.21
CA TYR A 114 -11.65 0.00 0.75
C TYR A 114 -12.89 0.89 0.60
N SER A 115 -13.15 1.76 1.57
CA SER A 115 -14.20 2.77 1.51
C SER A 115 -13.80 4.03 2.27
N LEU A 116 -14.30 5.18 1.79
CA LEU A 116 -14.09 6.51 2.36
C LEU A 116 -15.45 7.15 2.68
N PRO A 117 -16.20 6.63 3.67
CA PRO A 117 -17.58 7.04 3.93
C PRO A 117 -17.70 8.49 4.38
N ASP A 118 -16.65 9.04 4.98
CA ASP A 118 -16.64 10.39 5.53
C ASP A 118 -15.23 11.01 5.51
N GLU A 119 -15.18 12.31 5.80
CA GLU A 119 -13.93 13.08 5.83
C GLU A 119 -12.98 12.65 6.98
N ALA A 120 -13.51 12.13 8.08
CA ALA A 120 -12.69 11.64 9.19
C ALA A 120 -11.90 10.40 8.77
N LYS A 121 -12.56 9.45 8.10
CA LYS A 121 -11.91 8.26 7.55
C LYS A 121 -10.90 8.63 6.48
N ARG A 122 -11.27 9.55 5.57
CA ARG A 122 -10.35 10.08 4.55
C ARG A 122 -9.10 10.68 5.18
N THR A 123 -9.28 11.57 6.17
CA THR A 123 -8.16 12.21 6.88
C THR A 123 -7.23 11.19 7.53
N GLN A 124 -7.78 10.10 8.07
CA GLN A 124 -7.00 9.01 8.63
C GLN A 124 -6.16 8.32 7.56
N GLU A 125 -6.74 7.98 6.42
CA GLU A 125 -6.06 7.26 5.32
C GLU A 125 -4.95 8.11 4.70
N ILE A 126 -5.16 9.40 4.51
CA ILE A 126 -4.15 10.29 3.92
C ILE A 126 -3.11 10.83 4.93
N ARG A 127 -3.27 10.51 6.22
CA ARG A 127 -2.37 10.99 7.29
C ARG A 127 -0.88 10.71 7.01
N PRO A 128 -0.47 9.52 6.52
CA PRO A 128 0.92 9.25 6.16
C PRO A 128 1.42 10.22 5.10
N PHE A 129 0.63 10.47 4.05
CA PHE A 129 0.98 11.35 2.94
C PHE A 129 1.26 12.79 3.38
N ARG A 130 0.47 13.30 4.34
CA ARG A 130 0.66 14.64 4.90
C ARG A 130 1.94 14.81 5.72
N LYS A 131 2.66 13.72 5.97
CA LYS A 131 3.96 13.71 6.66
C LYS A 131 5.15 13.48 5.74
N ILE A 132 4.90 13.36 4.43
CA ILE A 132 5.90 13.19 3.38
C ILE A 132 6.08 14.53 2.69
N ASP A 133 7.29 15.10 2.78
CA ASP A 133 7.59 16.47 2.34
C ASP A 133 8.17 16.52 0.90
N ASP A 134 8.14 15.40 0.17
CA ASP A 134 8.57 15.38 -1.23
C ASP A 134 7.40 15.63 -2.21
N SER A 135 7.75 15.87 -3.49
CA SER A 135 6.82 16.22 -4.56
C SER A 135 6.28 15.01 -5.34
N PHE A 136 6.61 13.79 -4.93
CA PHE A 136 6.11 12.61 -5.61
C PHE A 136 4.59 12.48 -5.44
N LYS A 137 3.94 11.99 -6.50
CA LYS A 137 2.49 11.87 -6.54
C LYS A 137 1.96 10.93 -5.47
N LYS A 138 0.90 11.36 -4.80
CA LYS A 138 0.20 10.65 -3.73
C LYS A 138 -1.19 10.28 -4.23
N ILE A 139 -1.56 9.01 -4.11
CA ILE A 139 -2.76 8.45 -4.73
C ILE A 139 -3.51 7.59 -3.71
N VAL A 140 -4.81 7.77 -3.62
CA VAL A 140 -5.70 6.88 -2.88
C VAL A 140 -6.51 6.08 -3.88
N ILE A 141 -6.47 4.75 -3.77
CA ILE A 141 -7.31 3.85 -4.55
C ILE A 141 -8.42 3.34 -3.63
N THR A 142 -9.68 3.55 -4.05
CA THR A 142 -10.86 3.15 -3.26
C THR A 142 -11.80 2.26 -4.08
N LYS A 143 -12.62 1.45 -3.39
CA LYS A 143 -13.72 0.71 -4.04
C LYS A 143 -14.95 1.61 -4.28
N ASP A 144 -15.04 2.73 -3.60
CA ASP A 144 -16.15 3.66 -3.82
C ASP A 144 -16.15 4.13 -5.27
N ILE A 145 -17.35 4.21 -5.88
CA ILE A 145 -17.48 4.63 -7.27
C ILE A 145 -17.41 6.16 -7.31
N VAL A 146 -16.22 6.65 -7.57
CA VAL A 146 -15.93 8.09 -7.69
C VAL A 146 -15.26 8.37 -9.03
N GLN A 147 -15.50 9.54 -9.59
CA GLN A 147 -14.67 10.05 -10.68
C GLN A 147 -13.31 10.45 -10.14
N PRO A 148 -12.22 10.25 -10.90
CA PRO A 148 -10.89 10.68 -10.47
C PRO A 148 -10.88 12.17 -10.11
N TYR A 149 -10.37 12.51 -8.93
CA TYR A 149 -10.29 13.89 -8.49
C TYR A 149 -9.06 14.13 -7.61
N TYR A 150 -8.60 15.38 -7.60
CA TYR A 150 -7.58 15.87 -6.68
C TYR A 150 -8.20 16.60 -5.52
N ASP A 151 -7.70 16.35 -4.32
CA ASP A 151 -8.08 17.14 -3.15
C ASP A 151 -7.20 18.41 -3.00
N ASN A 152 -7.50 19.18 -1.95
CA ASN A 152 -6.76 20.42 -1.64
C ASN A 152 -5.28 20.20 -1.27
N TYR A 153 -4.86 18.94 -1.06
CA TYR A 153 -3.47 18.56 -0.78
C TYR A 153 -2.76 18.01 -2.01
N GLY A 154 -3.42 18.03 -3.17
CA GLY A 154 -2.88 17.46 -4.41
C GLY A 154 -2.85 15.92 -4.42
N ILE A 155 -3.65 15.27 -3.58
CA ILE A 155 -3.76 13.81 -3.52
C ILE A 155 -4.83 13.38 -4.52
N LEU A 156 -4.45 12.53 -5.48
CA LEU A 156 -5.37 11.94 -6.45
C LEU A 156 -6.17 10.82 -5.79
N THR A 157 -7.48 10.84 -5.92
CA THR A 157 -8.36 9.71 -5.55
C THR A 157 -8.95 9.09 -6.81
N VAL A 158 -8.83 7.77 -6.93
CA VAL A 158 -9.38 6.99 -8.06
C VAL A 158 -10.13 5.77 -7.52
N ASN A 159 -11.11 5.28 -8.27
CA ASN A 159 -11.72 4.00 -7.94
C ASN A 159 -10.88 2.84 -8.46
N ILE A 160 -11.04 1.66 -7.87
CA ILE A 160 -10.27 0.46 -8.20
C ILE A 160 -10.49 0.01 -9.65
N TYR A 161 -11.68 0.22 -10.21
CA TYR A 161 -12.00 -0.21 -11.57
C TYR A 161 -11.28 0.66 -12.60
N ASP A 162 -11.27 1.99 -12.41
CA ASP A 162 -10.49 2.89 -13.26
C ASP A 162 -9.00 2.58 -13.16
N PHE A 163 -8.51 2.27 -11.94
CA PHE A 163 -7.12 1.86 -11.74
C PHE A 163 -6.80 0.59 -12.55
N LEU A 164 -7.65 -0.44 -12.52
CA LEU A 164 -7.40 -1.70 -13.23
C LEU A 164 -7.55 -1.59 -14.75
N LEU A 165 -8.46 -0.73 -15.23
CA LEU A 165 -8.81 -0.63 -16.66
C LEU A 165 -7.98 0.40 -17.41
N ASP A 166 -7.41 1.39 -16.74
CA ASP A 166 -6.59 2.45 -17.35
C ASP A 166 -5.12 2.35 -16.88
N PRO A 167 -4.22 1.81 -17.72
CA PRO A 167 -2.80 1.73 -17.38
C PRO A 167 -2.14 3.07 -17.08
N GLN A 168 -2.67 4.18 -17.64
CA GLN A 168 -2.11 5.52 -17.51
C GLN A 168 -2.72 6.33 -16.35
N ILE A 169 -3.64 5.75 -15.58
CA ILE A 169 -4.35 6.47 -14.52
C ILE A 169 -3.42 7.11 -13.47
N LEU A 170 -2.27 6.49 -13.22
CA LEU A 170 -1.28 7.01 -12.27
C LEU A 170 -0.52 8.24 -12.80
N GLU A 171 -0.56 8.47 -14.10
CA GLU A 171 0.12 9.60 -14.75
C GLU A 171 -0.76 10.85 -14.86
N LYS A 172 -2.08 10.67 -14.77
CA LYS A 172 -3.07 11.77 -14.74
C LYS A 172 -2.93 12.59 -13.46
#